data_ccb902ae58aafcf0d1e9864e08eedd28
#
_entry.id   ccb902ae58aafcf0d1e9864e08eedd28
#
_cell.length_a   1.000
_cell.length_b   1.000
_cell.length_c   1.000
_cell.angle_alpha   90.00
_cell.angle_beta   90.00
_cell.angle_gamma   90.00
#
_symmetry.space_group_name_H-M   'P 1'
#
loop_
_entity.id
_entity.type
_entity.pdbx_description
1 polymer ?
#
loop_
_entity_poly.entity_id
_entity_poly.type
_entity_poly.pdbx_seq_one_letter_code
_entity_poly.pdbx_strand_id
1 'polypeptide(L)'
;GHDLKDLEELLEQTEGTGVDVYTHSEMLPAHYYPQLKKYKHLAGNYGNAWWKQKEEFESFNGPILFTSNCIVPPRANASYKDRIYITGACGLEGAHYIPERKDGKPKDFSALIAHAKQCQPPVAIENGTLIGGFAHAQVTALADKVVDAVKSGAIRKFFVMAGCDGRMKSREYY
;
A
#
# COMPACT_ATOMS: atom_id res chain seq x y z
N GLY A 1 -1.58 1.16 5.22
CA GLY A 1 -3.00 1.03 5.53
C GLY A 1 -3.76 0.22 4.49
N HIS A 2 -5.10 0.24 4.54
CA HIS A 2 -5.95 -0.59 3.68
C HIS A 2 -6.96 0.22 2.86
N ASP A 3 -6.99 1.54 2.99
CA ASP A 3 -8.00 2.37 2.32
C ASP A 3 -7.65 2.59 0.84
N LEU A 4 -8.34 1.84 -0.03
CA LEU A 4 -8.16 1.92 -1.48
C LEU A 4 -8.73 3.23 -2.05
N LYS A 5 -9.75 3.82 -1.41
CA LYS A 5 -10.33 5.08 -1.86
C LYS A 5 -9.36 6.24 -1.60
N ASP A 6 -8.70 6.24 -0.44
CA ASP A 6 -7.66 7.23 -0.15
C ASP A 6 -6.49 7.12 -1.14
N LEU A 7 -6.08 5.88 -1.50
CA LEU A 7 -5.05 5.67 -2.50
C LEU A 7 -5.47 6.17 -3.88
N GLU A 8 -6.71 5.88 -4.31
CA GLU A 8 -7.24 6.35 -5.59
C GLU A 8 -7.21 7.89 -5.67
N GLU A 9 -7.74 8.57 -4.64
CA GLU A 9 -7.75 10.04 -4.58
C GLU A 9 -6.35 10.65 -4.53
N LEU A 10 -5.40 9.98 -3.86
CA LEU A 10 -4.00 10.38 -3.89
C LEU A 10 -3.40 10.25 -5.29
N LEU A 11 -3.67 9.14 -5.98
CA LEU A 11 -3.19 8.90 -7.34
C LEU A 11 -3.78 9.90 -8.33
N GLU A 12 -5.07 10.23 -8.20
CA GLU A 12 -5.70 11.29 -9.00
C GLU A 12 -5.02 12.65 -8.81
N GLN A 13 -4.69 13.01 -7.57
CA GLN A 13 -4.08 14.31 -7.26
C GLN A 13 -2.58 14.37 -7.55
N THR A 14 -1.89 13.24 -7.62
CA THR A 14 -0.47 13.16 -7.97
C THR A 14 -0.22 13.00 -9.47
N GLU A 15 -1.25 12.69 -10.26
CA GLU A 15 -1.11 12.51 -11.70
C GLU A 15 -0.57 13.79 -12.38
N GLY A 16 0.48 13.63 -13.17
CA GLY A 16 1.14 14.73 -13.88
C GLY A 16 1.96 15.68 -13.01
N THR A 17 2.08 15.42 -11.71
CA THR A 17 2.83 16.30 -10.79
C THR A 17 4.33 16.01 -10.72
N GLY A 18 4.78 14.87 -11.27
CA GLY A 18 6.16 14.38 -11.16
C GLY A 18 6.45 13.65 -9.84
N VAL A 19 5.41 13.35 -9.05
CA VAL A 19 5.54 12.58 -7.80
C VAL A 19 5.14 11.13 -8.06
N ASP A 20 6.04 10.20 -7.76
CA ASP A 20 5.76 8.77 -7.78
C ASP A 20 5.18 8.32 -6.44
N VAL A 21 4.24 7.39 -6.49
CA VAL A 21 3.58 6.80 -5.32
C VAL A 21 4.01 5.36 -5.17
N TYR A 22 4.38 5.01 -3.96
CA TYR A 22 4.70 3.63 -3.55
C TYR A 22 3.73 3.16 -2.49
N THR A 23 3.36 1.90 -2.54
CA THR A 23 2.68 1.25 -1.42
C THR A 23 3.69 0.60 -0.48
N HIS A 24 3.23 0.24 0.71
CA HIS A 24 4.02 -0.53 1.68
C HIS A 24 3.14 -1.56 2.35
N SER A 25 3.71 -2.76 2.63
CA SER A 25 3.07 -3.80 3.42
C SER A 25 1.68 -4.21 2.89
N GLU A 26 0.66 -4.08 3.70
CA GLU A 26 -0.70 -4.56 3.42
C GLU A 26 -1.43 -3.85 2.28
N MET A 27 -0.87 -2.76 1.77
CA MET A 27 -1.38 -2.10 0.56
C MET A 27 -0.85 -2.73 -0.74
N LEU A 28 0.03 -3.73 -0.67
CA LEU A 28 0.53 -4.48 -1.83
C LEU A 28 -0.59 -4.95 -2.79
N PRO A 29 -1.74 -5.46 -2.32
CA PRO A 29 -2.83 -5.88 -3.21
C PRO A 29 -3.41 -4.77 -4.09
N ALA A 30 -3.21 -3.50 -3.76
CA ALA A 30 -3.65 -2.38 -4.59
C ALA A 30 -3.12 -2.46 -6.03
N HIS A 31 -1.93 -3.00 -6.23
CA HIS A 31 -1.30 -3.18 -7.53
C HIS A 31 -2.00 -4.20 -8.44
N TYR A 32 -2.96 -4.96 -7.92
CA TYR A 32 -3.70 -5.98 -8.69
C TYR A 32 -5.02 -5.46 -9.27
N TYR A 33 -5.47 -4.30 -8.82
CA TYR A 33 -6.72 -3.70 -9.28
C TYR A 33 -6.52 -2.88 -10.55
N PRO A 34 -7.24 -3.18 -11.65
CA PRO A 34 -7.12 -2.46 -12.92
C PRO A 34 -7.33 -0.95 -12.78
N GLN A 35 -8.25 -0.53 -11.88
CA GLN A 35 -8.54 0.87 -11.60
C GLN A 35 -7.34 1.64 -11.08
N LEU A 36 -6.46 0.99 -10.33
CA LEU A 36 -5.26 1.61 -9.77
C LEU A 36 -4.05 1.42 -10.68
N LYS A 37 -3.95 0.27 -11.37
CA LYS A 37 -2.86 -0.02 -12.31
C LYS A 37 -2.79 0.92 -13.50
N LYS A 38 -3.86 1.65 -13.81
CA LYS A 38 -3.86 2.65 -14.89
C LYS A 38 -2.91 3.82 -14.62
N TYR A 39 -2.64 4.11 -13.34
CA TYR A 39 -1.75 5.20 -12.93
C TYR A 39 -0.29 4.75 -13.03
N LYS A 40 0.43 5.26 -14.02
CA LYS A 40 1.83 4.88 -14.29
C LYS A 40 2.80 5.29 -13.18
N HIS A 41 2.47 6.34 -12.44
CA HIS A 41 3.24 6.84 -11.30
C HIS A 41 2.95 6.08 -9.99
N LEU A 42 2.06 5.08 -9.99
CA LEU A 42 2.02 4.04 -8.96
C LEU A 42 3.20 3.08 -9.21
N ALA A 43 4.37 3.48 -8.74
CA ALA A 43 5.66 2.94 -9.16
C ALA A 43 5.93 1.51 -8.66
N GLY A 44 5.47 1.17 -7.46
CA GLY A 44 5.68 -0.15 -6.91
C GLY A 44 5.37 -0.27 -5.43
N ASN A 45 5.68 -1.43 -4.86
CA ASN A 45 5.65 -1.64 -3.42
C ASN A 45 7.06 -1.46 -2.87
N TYR A 46 7.21 -0.59 -1.87
CA TYR A 46 8.48 -0.31 -1.23
C TYR A 46 8.58 -1.08 0.08
N GLY A 47 9.60 -1.89 0.20
CA GLY A 47 9.83 -2.66 1.41
C GLY A 47 8.96 -3.91 1.55
N ASN A 48 8.81 -4.33 2.79
CA ASN A 48 8.28 -5.63 3.17
C ASN A 48 7.03 -5.49 4.07
N ALA A 49 6.99 -6.23 5.16
CA ALA A 49 5.87 -6.28 6.08
C ALA A 49 5.89 -5.09 7.09
N TRP A 50 4.75 -4.83 7.74
CA TRP A 50 4.55 -3.70 8.65
C TRP A 50 5.62 -3.58 9.75
N TRP A 51 6.18 -4.68 10.24
CA TRP A 51 7.22 -4.65 11.29
C TRP A 51 8.59 -4.17 10.82
N LYS A 52 8.78 -4.00 9.50
CA LYS A 52 9.99 -3.45 8.89
C LYS A 52 9.97 -1.92 8.76
N GLN A 53 8.87 -1.27 9.11
CA GLN A 53 8.68 0.18 8.96
C GLN A 53 9.84 1.00 9.53
N LYS A 54 10.34 0.62 10.71
CA LYS A 54 11.39 1.40 11.40
C LYS A 54 12.71 1.48 10.63
N GLU A 55 13.02 0.47 9.86
CA GLU A 55 14.23 0.40 9.04
C GLU A 55 13.98 0.97 7.64
N GLU A 56 12.87 0.60 7.03
CA GLU A 56 12.56 0.92 5.64
C GLU A 56 12.17 2.38 5.45
N PHE A 57 11.48 3.00 6.41
CA PHE A 57 11.09 4.41 6.33
C PHE A 57 12.26 5.38 6.49
N GLU A 58 13.37 4.95 7.10
CA GLU A 58 14.60 5.74 7.15
C GLU A 58 15.18 5.97 5.73
N SER A 59 15.07 4.98 4.85
CA SER A 59 15.60 5.01 3.48
C SER A 59 14.60 5.52 2.43
N PHE A 60 13.32 5.67 2.78
CA PHE A 60 12.29 6.09 1.82
C PHE A 60 12.43 7.56 1.39
N ASN A 61 12.89 8.42 2.26
CA ASN A 61 13.11 9.86 2.08
C ASN A 61 11.84 10.72 1.83
N GLY A 62 10.80 10.19 1.23
CA GLY A 62 9.53 10.89 0.96
C GLY A 62 8.56 10.90 2.13
N PRO A 63 7.42 11.61 2.01
CA PRO A 63 6.33 11.57 2.99
C PRO A 63 5.71 10.19 3.07
N ILE A 64 5.21 9.84 4.24
CA ILE A 64 4.60 8.55 4.55
C ILE A 64 3.17 8.78 4.99
N LEU A 65 2.20 8.23 4.24
CA LEU A 65 0.78 8.35 4.54
C LEU A 65 0.23 7.06 5.13
N PHE A 66 -0.31 7.15 6.34
CA PHE A 66 -1.12 6.09 6.95
C PHE A 66 -2.61 6.38 6.78
N THR A 67 -3.34 5.45 6.23
CA THR A 67 -4.77 5.59 5.92
C THR A 67 -5.68 4.84 6.88
N SER A 68 -5.20 3.80 7.53
CA SER A 68 -6.01 3.01 8.46
C SER A 68 -5.20 2.52 9.67
N ASN A 69 -4.38 1.50 9.52
CA ASN A 69 -3.72 0.82 10.65
C ASN A 69 -2.29 0.37 10.30
N CYS A 70 -1.74 -0.52 11.15
CA CYS A 70 -0.38 -1.04 11.07
C CYS A 70 0.70 0.03 11.23
N ILE A 71 0.42 1.05 12.04
CA ILE A 71 1.40 2.06 12.43
C ILE A 71 2.33 1.46 13.50
N VAL A 72 3.63 1.45 13.20
CA VAL A 72 4.66 1.20 14.21
C VAL A 72 5.18 2.55 14.68
N PRO A 73 4.96 2.93 15.95
CA PRO A 73 5.43 4.22 16.45
C PRO A 73 6.93 4.40 16.18
N PRO A 74 7.33 5.54 15.61
CA PRO A 74 8.72 5.80 15.31
C PRO A 74 9.57 5.88 16.58
N ARG A 75 10.84 5.51 16.47
CA ARG A 75 11.81 5.72 17.54
C ARG A 75 12.00 7.22 17.81
N ALA A 76 12.45 7.59 19.01
CA ALA A 76 12.66 8.98 19.38
C ALA A 76 13.58 9.74 18.41
N ASN A 77 14.57 9.07 17.86
CA ASN A 77 15.55 9.60 16.91
C ASN A 77 15.28 9.25 15.44
N ALA A 78 14.08 8.78 15.09
CA ALA A 78 13.75 8.45 13.71
C ALA A 78 13.76 9.69 12.81
N SER A 79 14.46 9.62 11.67
CA SER A 79 14.61 10.73 10.73
C SER A 79 13.32 11.07 9.97
N TYR A 80 12.38 10.13 9.92
CA TYR A 80 11.14 10.24 9.15
C TYR A 80 9.94 10.78 9.93
N LYS A 81 10.08 11.15 11.21
CA LYS A 81 8.96 11.60 12.06
C LYS A 81 8.17 12.75 11.45
N ASP A 82 8.87 13.78 10.99
CA ASP A 82 8.27 14.98 10.42
C ASP A 82 7.68 14.77 9.02
N ARG A 83 7.87 13.58 8.47
CA ARG A 83 7.34 13.17 7.16
C ARG A 83 6.10 12.28 7.25
N ILE A 84 5.59 12.03 8.47
CA ILE A 84 4.41 11.19 8.68
C ILE A 84 3.13 12.00 8.56
N TYR A 85 2.26 11.51 7.70
CA TYR A 85 0.89 11.98 7.51
C TYR A 85 -0.08 10.88 7.90
N ILE A 86 -1.19 11.25 8.53
CA ILE A 86 -2.26 10.35 8.93
C ILE A 86 -3.61 10.87 8.46
N THR A 87 -4.54 9.98 8.23
CA THR A 87 -5.94 10.29 7.90
C THR A 87 -6.86 9.21 8.45
N GLY A 88 -8.17 9.43 8.39
CA GLY A 88 -9.14 8.46 8.86
C GLY A 88 -9.07 8.20 10.35
N ALA A 89 -9.15 6.93 10.70
CA ALA A 89 -9.10 6.48 12.08
C ALA A 89 -7.66 6.39 12.66
N CYS A 90 -6.65 6.77 11.88
CA CYS A 90 -5.26 6.75 12.35
C CYS A 90 -5.01 7.83 13.39
N GLY A 91 -4.33 7.47 14.49
CA GLY A 91 -3.85 8.39 15.49
C GLY A 91 -2.36 8.17 15.75
N LEU A 92 -1.58 9.23 15.62
CA LEU A 92 -0.16 9.25 15.99
C LEU A 92 0.20 10.69 16.40
N GLU A 93 0.68 10.84 17.61
CA GLU A 93 1.09 12.15 18.12
C GLU A 93 2.25 12.72 17.29
N GLY A 94 2.12 14.00 16.93
CA GLY A 94 3.11 14.72 16.13
C GLY A 94 3.02 14.49 14.62
N ALA A 95 2.14 13.61 14.12
CA ALA A 95 1.93 13.42 12.70
C ALA A 95 1.03 14.52 12.10
N HIS A 96 1.23 14.81 10.81
CA HIS A 96 0.37 15.73 10.07
C HIS A 96 -0.97 15.06 9.75
N TYR A 97 -2.08 15.66 10.19
CA TYR A 97 -3.42 15.12 9.94
C TYR A 97 -4.03 15.67 8.65
N ILE A 98 -4.48 14.78 7.79
CA ILE A 98 -5.25 15.12 6.57
C ILE A 98 -6.73 14.92 6.90
N PRO A 99 -7.54 16.00 6.84
CA PRO A 99 -8.96 15.95 7.18
C PRO A 99 -9.76 14.99 6.31
N GLU A 100 -10.86 14.50 6.89
CA GLU A 100 -11.81 13.65 6.19
C GLU A 100 -12.50 14.36 5.01
N ARG A 101 -13.06 13.56 4.12
CA ARG A 101 -13.92 14.03 3.03
C ARG A 101 -15.07 14.87 3.58
N LYS A 102 -15.34 15.98 2.94
CA LYS A 102 -16.43 16.86 3.33
C LYS A 102 -17.21 17.32 2.10
N ASP A 103 -18.55 17.36 2.22
CA ASP A 103 -19.45 17.85 1.18
C ASP A 103 -19.25 17.17 -0.18
N GLY A 104 -18.98 15.85 -0.17
CA GLY A 104 -18.73 15.06 -1.38
C GLY A 104 -17.41 15.32 -2.08
N LYS A 105 -16.55 16.17 -1.52
CA LYS A 105 -15.21 16.44 -2.06
C LYS A 105 -14.21 15.40 -1.57
N PRO A 106 -13.20 15.04 -2.39
CA PRO A 106 -12.12 14.16 -1.98
C PRO A 106 -11.29 14.76 -0.83
N LYS A 107 -10.48 13.95 -0.19
CA LYS A 107 -9.46 14.44 0.74
C LYS A 107 -8.45 15.32 0.01
N ASP A 108 -7.94 16.32 0.68
CA ASP A 108 -6.92 17.22 0.12
C ASP A 108 -5.51 16.74 0.49
N PHE A 109 -4.79 16.22 -0.49
CA PHE A 109 -3.40 15.78 -0.33
C PHE A 109 -2.37 16.82 -0.78
N SER A 110 -2.77 18.06 -1.05
CA SER A 110 -1.90 19.11 -1.59
C SER A 110 -0.65 19.37 -0.73
N ALA A 111 -0.81 19.41 0.60
CA ALA A 111 0.31 19.60 1.53
C ALA A 111 1.31 18.43 1.48
N LEU A 112 0.82 17.19 1.41
CA LEU A 112 1.66 15.99 1.27
C LEU A 112 2.39 16.00 -0.07
N ILE A 113 1.72 16.36 -1.16
CA ILE A 113 2.30 16.44 -2.50
C ILE A 113 3.37 17.54 -2.57
N ALA A 114 3.10 18.70 -1.98
CA ALA A 114 4.08 19.79 -1.90
C ALA A 114 5.32 19.37 -1.11
N HIS A 115 5.15 18.64 -0.02
CA HIS A 115 6.25 18.07 0.77
C HIS A 115 7.05 17.05 -0.05
N ALA A 116 6.37 16.13 -0.75
CA ALA A 116 7.03 15.12 -1.58
C ALA A 116 7.97 15.74 -2.63
N LYS A 117 7.57 16.85 -3.24
CA LYS A 117 8.40 17.58 -4.23
C LYS A 117 9.68 18.18 -3.68
N GLN A 118 9.80 18.30 -2.37
CA GLN A 118 10.99 18.82 -1.69
C GLN A 118 11.91 17.71 -1.19
N CYS A 119 11.43 16.47 -1.21
CA CYS A 119 12.18 15.32 -0.72
C CYS A 119 13.14 14.75 -1.76
N GLN A 120 14.15 14.04 -1.29
CA GLN A 120 15.01 13.24 -2.17
C GLN A 120 14.30 11.95 -2.58
N PRO A 121 14.67 11.35 -3.71
CA PRO A 121 14.17 10.03 -4.10
C PRO A 121 14.44 8.97 -3.03
N PRO A 122 13.62 7.90 -2.96
CA PRO A 122 13.88 6.80 -2.05
C PRO A 122 15.15 6.04 -2.45
N VAL A 123 15.85 5.50 -1.47
CA VAL A 123 16.98 4.60 -1.70
C VAL A 123 16.43 3.22 -2.03
N ALA A 124 16.88 2.61 -3.12
CA ALA A 124 16.46 1.25 -3.47
C ALA A 124 16.93 0.25 -2.40
N ILE A 125 16.01 -0.52 -1.84
CA ILE A 125 16.29 -1.53 -0.81
C ILE A 125 16.14 -2.96 -1.34
N GLU A 126 15.30 -3.14 -2.36
CA GLU A 126 15.09 -4.41 -3.05
C GLU A 126 14.89 -4.16 -4.55
N ASN A 127 15.21 -5.18 -5.34
CA ASN A 127 14.94 -5.21 -6.77
C ASN A 127 14.26 -6.52 -7.12
N GLY A 128 13.28 -6.48 -8.01
CA GLY A 128 12.61 -7.68 -8.48
C GLY A 128 11.16 -7.45 -8.83
N THR A 129 10.49 -8.54 -9.18
CA THR A 129 9.08 -8.53 -9.55
C THR A 129 8.36 -9.65 -8.80
N LEU A 130 7.21 -9.34 -8.24
CA LEU A 130 6.28 -10.32 -7.70
C LEU A 130 5.09 -10.47 -8.64
N ILE A 131 4.64 -11.72 -8.84
CA ILE A 131 3.33 -11.99 -9.40
C ILE A 131 2.34 -12.13 -8.25
N GLY A 132 1.52 -11.11 -8.05
CA GLY A 132 0.60 -11.05 -6.94
C GLY A 132 -0.76 -11.69 -7.19
N GLY A 133 -1.04 -12.10 -8.42
CA GLY A 133 -2.30 -12.72 -8.78
C GLY A 133 -3.26 -11.81 -9.54
N PHE A 134 -4.56 -12.07 -9.42
CA PHE A 134 -5.60 -11.48 -10.25
C PHE A 134 -6.77 -10.98 -9.40
N ALA A 135 -7.35 -9.85 -9.77
CA ALA A 135 -8.62 -9.41 -9.22
C ALA A 135 -9.79 -10.29 -9.70
N HIS A 136 -10.91 -10.27 -8.98
CA HIS A 136 -12.06 -11.15 -9.25
C HIS A 136 -12.59 -11.08 -10.70
N ALA A 137 -12.61 -9.91 -11.32
CA ALA A 137 -13.05 -9.77 -12.72
C ALA A 137 -12.17 -10.56 -13.69
N GLN A 138 -10.86 -10.59 -13.49
CA GLN A 138 -9.92 -11.36 -14.29
C GLN A 138 -10.05 -12.87 -14.04
N VAL A 139 -10.25 -13.27 -12.78
CA VAL A 139 -10.51 -14.68 -12.43
C VAL A 139 -11.81 -15.15 -13.05
N THR A 140 -12.87 -14.35 -13.01
CA THR A 140 -14.16 -14.66 -13.64
C THR A 140 -14.02 -14.82 -15.16
N ALA A 141 -13.27 -13.95 -15.81
CA ALA A 141 -13.00 -14.07 -17.26
C ALA A 141 -12.23 -15.34 -17.66
N LEU A 142 -11.55 -15.97 -16.70
CA LEU A 142 -10.80 -17.21 -16.90
C LEU A 142 -11.52 -18.44 -16.30
N ALA A 143 -12.76 -18.29 -15.83
CA ALA A 143 -13.48 -19.31 -15.07
C ALA A 143 -13.54 -20.65 -15.81
N ASP A 144 -13.88 -20.65 -17.12
CA ASP A 144 -13.95 -21.86 -17.92
C ASP A 144 -12.60 -22.60 -17.97
N LYS A 145 -11.50 -21.87 -18.13
CA LYS A 145 -10.14 -22.46 -18.12
C LYS A 145 -9.80 -23.09 -16.77
N VAL A 146 -10.20 -22.44 -15.67
CA VAL A 146 -10.00 -22.97 -14.32
C VAL A 146 -10.82 -24.25 -14.12
N VAL A 147 -12.10 -24.24 -14.53
CA VAL A 147 -12.99 -25.41 -14.47
C VAL A 147 -12.43 -26.57 -15.28
N ASP A 148 -11.96 -26.32 -16.49
CA ASP A 148 -11.37 -27.35 -17.35
C ASP A 148 -10.07 -27.92 -16.75
N ALA A 149 -9.26 -27.06 -16.15
CA ALA A 149 -8.04 -27.48 -15.44
C ALA A 149 -8.34 -28.36 -14.21
N VAL A 150 -9.44 -28.07 -13.50
CA VAL A 150 -9.91 -28.94 -12.40
C VAL A 150 -10.43 -30.27 -12.94
N LYS A 151 -11.28 -30.26 -13.98
CA LYS A 151 -11.85 -31.48 -14.58
C LYS A 151 -10.78 -32.37 -15.18
N SER A 152 -9.74 -31.82 -15.78
CA SER A 152 -8.60 -32.57 -16.33
C SER A 152 -7.59 -33.04 -15.27
N GLY A 153 -7.74 -32.61 -14.04
CA GLY A 153 -6.80 -32.93 -12.95
C GLY A 153 -5.50 -32.12 -12.97
N ALA A 154 -5.38 -31.12 -13.85
CA ALA A 154 -4.24 -30.20 -13.85
C ALA A 154 -4.20 -29.35 -12.56
N ILE A 155 -5.35 -28.92 -12.06
CA ILE A 155 -5.51 -28.35 -10.73
C ILE A 155 -6.05 -29.42 -9.81
N ARG A 156 -5.26 -29.83 -8.84
CA ARG A 156 -5.62 -30.88 -7.88
C ARG A 156 -6.10 -30.36 -6.53
N LYS A 157 -5.71 -29.14 -6.14
CA LYS A 157 -6.07 -28.52 -4.86
C LYS A 157 -6.10 -27.01 -5.00
N PHE A 158 -6.98 -26.38 -4.24
CA PHE A 158 -6.96 -24.95 -3.94
C PHE A 158 -6.52 -24.76 -2.51
N PHE A 159 -5.59 -23.82 -2.29
CA PHE A 159 -5.19 -23.40 -0.96
C PHE A 159 -5.87 -22.07 -0.68
N VAL A 160 -6.62 -22.00 0.40
CA VAL A 160 -7.22 -20.75 0.88
C VAL A 160 -6.42 -20.27 2.07
N MET A 161 -5.76 -19.12 1.89
CA MET A 161 -5.05 -18.46 2.97
C MET A 161 -5.78 -17.17 3.31
N ALA A 162 -6.34 -17.10 4.52
CA ALA A 162 -7.09 -15.95 4.99
C ALA A 162 -6.75 -15.70 6.46
N GLY A 163 -6.30 -14.51 6.77
CA GLY A 163 -5.90 -14.11 8.11
C GLY A 163 -4.45 -13.67 8.18
N CYS A 164 -4.00 -13.43 9.39
CA CYS A 164 -2.65 -12.96 9.67
C CYS A 164 -2.18 -13.52 11.02
N ASP A 165 -0.94 -13.98 11.09
CA ASP A 165 -0.34 -14.44 12.35
C ASP A 165 0.04 -13.28 13.28
N GLY A 166 0.13 -12.05 12.76
CA GLY A 166 0.56 -10.86 13.49
C GLY A 166 1.95 -11.02 14.12
N ARG A 167 2.79 -11.93 13.58
CA ARG A 167 4.07 -12.39 14.15
C ARG A 167 3.92 -13.10 15.50
N MET A 168 2.75 -13.61 15.80
CA MET A 168 2.50 -14.36 17.02
C MET A 168 2.79 -15.84 16.77
N LYS A 169 3.79 -16.39 17.46
CA LYS A 169 4.20 -17.79 17.31
C LYS A 169 3.05 -18.78 17.53
N SER A 170 2.12 -18.44 18.40
CA SER A 170 0.90 -19.23 18.64
C SER A 170 -0.06 -19.29 17.46
N ARG A 171 0.15 -18.45 16.43
CA ARG A 171 -0.68 -18.34 15.23
C ARG A 171 0.09 -18.67 13.94
N GLU A 172 1.24 -19.32 14.05
CA GLU A 172 2.15 -19.61 12.93
C GLU A 172 1.60 -20.60 11.88
N TYR A 173 0.41 -21.12 12.08
CA TYR A 173 -0.27 -22.01 11.14
C TYR A 173 -0.93 -21.28 9.95
N TYR A 174 -0.96 -19.97 9.97
CA TYR A 174 -1.47 -19.17 8.84
C TYR A 174 -0.45 -19.10 7.67
#